data_81e95993cc77d9de4c26d71b58af5581
#
_entry.id   81e95993cc77d9de4c26d71b58af5581
#
_cell.length_a   1.000
_cell.length_b   1.000
_cell.length_c   1.000
_cell.angle_alpha   90.00
_cell.angle_beta   90.00
_cell.angle_gamma   90.00
#
_symmetry.space_group_name_H-M   'P 1'
#
loop_
_entity.id
_entity.type
_entity.pdbx_description
1 polymer ?
#
loop_
_entity_poly.entity_id
_entity_poly.type
_entity_poly.pdbx_seq_one_letter_code
_entity_poly.pdbx_strand_id
1 'polypeptide(L)'
;MTNNGIRISGTPTGQTWTGALTKVAYDDAGIKANLLNLEQTCLVVTDGTQVGVVNGGQIHAAPVAGGLQVLAAIPPINPSQLGDPTFREAHGVKYNYTTGAMANSIASEDLVIAMGKANMLASYGAAGNVPNRLNAAVEKIQSALPNGPYTVNLIHSPSEEKMERDAVDTFLKYGVKTVEASAFLELTPNVVRYRAAGLSRNA
;
A
#
# COMPACT_ATOMS: atom_id res chain seq x y z
N MET A 1 17.81 6.56 40.33
CA MET A 1 16.86 6.73 39.23
C MET A 1 15.96 5.51 39.23
N THR A 2 14.74 5.65 39.69
CA THR A 2 13.79 4.56 39.88
C THR A 2 13.23 4.14 38.54
N ASN A 3 13.53 2.91 38.16
CA ASN A 3 13.01 2.25 36.97
C ASN A 3 11.49 2.05 37.16
N ASN A 4 10.69 2.87 36.55
CA ASN A 4 9.23 2.68 36.49
C ASN A 4 8.95 1.49 35.55
N GLY A 5 9.00 0.28 36.10
CA GLY A 5 8.69 -0.93 35.39
C GLY A 5 7.27 -0.87 34.82
N ILE A 6 7.17 -0.93 33.51
CA ILE A 6 5.89 -1.12 32.81
C ILE A 6 5.31 -2.46 33.26
N ARG A 7 4.24 -2.43 34.07
CA ARG A 7 3.48 -3.63 34.42
C ARG A 7 2.66 -4.03 33.16
N ILE A 8 3.16 -5.03 32.46
CA ILE A 8 2.36 -5.66 31.39
C ILE A 8 1.52 -6.76 32.04
N SER A 9 0.22 -6.56 32.14
CA SER A 9 -0.75 -7.59 32.50
C SER A 9 -1.10 -8.41 31.25
N GLY A 10 -0.19 -9.29 30.84
CA GLY A 10 -0.44 -10.27 29.78
C GLY A 10 -0.52 -11.66 30.35
N THR A 11 -1.53 -12.44 29.95
CA THR A 11 -1.56 -13.88 30.23
C THR A 11 -0.48 -14.54 29.37
N PRO A 12 0.46 -15.31 29.96
CA PRO A 12 1.47 -16.01 29.17
C PRO A 12 0.84 -16.90 28.11
N THR A 13 1.41 -16.92 26.92
CA THR A 13 0.90 -17.74 25.81
C THR A 13 1.08 -19.25 26.02
N GLY A 14 1.80 -19.66 27.08
CA GLY A 14 2.24 -21.04 27.30
C GLY A 14 3.45 -21.44 26.45
N GLN A 15 3.92 -20.54 25.60
CA GLN A 15 5.06 -20.75 24.71
C GLN A 15 6.37 -20.30 25.37
N THR A 16 7.46 -20.94 24.95
CA THR A 16 8.81 -20.61 25.43
C THR A 16 9.69 -20.22 24.25
N TRP A 17 10.44 -19.14 24.40
CA TRP A 17 11.46 -18.73 23.46
C TRP A 17 12.83 -19.25 23.89
N THR A 18 13.64 -19.69 22.92
CA THR A 18 15.06 -20.02 23.11
C THR A 18 15.92 -19.35 22.06
N GLY A 19 17.08 -18.88 22.50
CA GLY A 19 18.04 -18.20 21.66
C GLY A 19 19.19 -17.60 22.46
N ALA A 20 19.98 -16.75 21.83
CA ALA A 20 21.05 -16.02 22.52
C ALA A 20 20.45 -14.94 23.42
N LEU A 21 20.53 -15.10 24.72
CA LEU A 21 20.01 -14.14 25.73
C LEU A 21 20.57 -12.71 25.54
N THR A 22 21.77 -12.59 24.99
CA THR A 22 22.42 -11.31 24.68
C THR A 22 21.70 -10.50 23.59
N LYS A 23 20.78 -11.12 22.84
CA LYS A 23 19.95 -10.45 21.84
C LYS A 23 18.67 -9.88 22.43
N VAL A 24 18.29 -10.27 23.64
CA VAL A 24 17.10 -9.75 24.29
C VAL A 24 17.39 -8.34 24.78
N ALA A 25 16.63 -7.38 24.31
CA ALA A 25 16.76 -5.99 24.70
C ALA A 25 15.83 -5.68 25.88
N TYR A 26 16.37 -5.04 26.89
CA TYR A 26 15.66 -4.60 28.09
C TYR A 26 15.67 -3.07 28.25
N ASP A 27 16.46 -2.36 27.44
CA ASP A 27 16.55 -0.91 27.43
C ASP A 27 15.74 -0.31 26.24
N ASP A 28 15.39 0.97 26.37
CA ASP A 28 14.56 1.66 25.40
C ASP A 28 15.16 1.66 23.98
N ALA A 29 16.48 1.79 23.85
CA ALA A 29 17.15 1.85 22.56
C ALA A 29 17.10 0.49 21.85
N GLY A 30 17.41 -0.57 22.57
CA GLY A 30 17.36 -1.94 22.05
C GLY A 30 15.93 -2.41 21.77
N ILE A 31 14.97 -2.08 22.63
CA ILE A 31 13.54 -2.35 22.39
C ILE A 31 13.08 -1.67 21.11
N LYS A 32 13.39 -0.37 20.95
CA LYS A 32 13.04 0.37 19.74
C LYS A 32 13.68 -0.24 18.49
N ALA A 33 14.95 -0.64 18.57
CA ALA A 33 15.64 -1.29 17.44
C ALA A 33 14.96 -2.60 17.03
N ASN A 34 14.60 -3.45 17.99
CA ASN A 34 13.87 -4.70 17.71
C ASN A 34 12.47 -4.44 17.13
N LEU A 35 11.73 -3.45 17.65
CA LEU A 35 10.39 -3.08 17.14
C LEU A 35 10.44 -2.52 15.71
N LEU A 36 11.50 -1.81 15.34
CA LEU A 36 11.67 -1.25 13.99
C LEU A 36 12.20 -2.27 12.98
N ASN A 37 12.61 -3.45 13.42
CA ASN A 37 12.98 -4.54 12.53
C ASN A 37 11.73 -5.27 12.03
N LEU A 38 11.04 -4.66 11.07
CA LEU A 38 9.75 -5.15 10.56
C LEU A 38 9.87 -6.44 9.75
N GLU A 39 11.06 -6.86 9.36
CA GLU A 39 11.27 -8.06 8.54
C GLU A 39 11.30 -9.35 9.35
N GLN A 40 11.40 -9.27 10.67
CA GLN A 40 11.47 -10.42 11.57
C GLN A 40 10.34 -10.40 12.59
N THR A 41 9.93 -11.60 13.02
CA THR A 41 9.02 -11.73 14.16
C THR A 41 9.63 -11.04 15.37
N CYS A 42 8.88 -10.13 15.99
CA CYS A 42 9.24 -9.47 17.22
C CYS A 42 8.52 -10.14 18.37
N LEU A 43 9.26 -10.59 19.36
CA LEU A 43 8.75 -11.30 20.54
C LEU A 43 8.93 -10.48 21.80
N VAL A 44 7.88 -10.42 22.59
CA VAL A 44 7.93 -9.90 23.97
C VAL A 44 8.10 -11.11 24.89
N VAL A 45 9.19 -11.13 25.62
CA VAL A 45 9.58 -12.27 26.46
C VAL A 45 9.86 -11.86 27.90
N THR A 46 9.75 -12.80 28.83
CA THR A 46 10.06 -12.56 30.24
C THR A 46 10.75 -13.75 30.88
N ASP A 47 11.63 -13.47 31.85
CA ASP A 47 12.19 -14.44 32.80
C ASP A 47 11.41 -14.51 34.10
N GLY A 48 10.28 -13.77 34.22
CA GLY A 48 9.48 -13.63 35.43
C GLY A 48 9.85 -12.40 36.29
N THR A 49 10.99 -11.75 36.06
CA THR A 49 11.45 -10.56 36.79
C THR A 49 11.42 -9.31 35.93
N GLN A 50 11.75 -9.42 34.68
CA GLN A 50 11.78 -8.31 33.70
C GLN A 50 11.21 -8.75 32.37
N VAL A 51 10.79 -7.77 31.56
CA VAL A 51 10.24 -7.97 30.23
C VAL A 51 11.21 -7.40 29.21
N GLY A 52 11.55 -8.21 28.23
CA GLY A 52 12.43 -7.82 27.14
C GLY A 52 11.79 -8.04 25.76
N VAL A 53 12.45 -7.51 24.75
CA VAL A 53 12.02 -7.64 23.34
C VAL A 53 13.17 -8.24 22.54
N VAL A 54 12.83 -9.18 21.64
CA VAL A 54 13.83 -9.86 20.82
C VAL A 54 13.26 -10.18 19.44
N ASN A 55 14.11 -10.13 18.41
CA ASN A 55 13.80 -10.65 17.07
C ASN A 55 14.48 -12.01 16.87
N GLY A 56 13.77 -12.92 16.17
CA GLY A 56 14.28 -14.25 15.84
C GLY A 56 14.34 -15.19 17.03
N GLY A 57 15.17 -16.24 16.92
CA GLY A 57 15.21 -17.35 17.88
C GLY A 57 14.16 -18.42 17.53
N GLN A 58 13.92 -19.35 18.47
CA GLN A 58 12.96 -20.43 18.30
C GLN A 58 11.83 -20.32 19.32
N ILE A 59 10.61 -20.59 18.89
CA ILE A 59 9.43 -20.65 19.74
C ILE A 59 9.04 -22.13 19.93
N HIS A 60 8.84 -22.53 21.17
CA HIS A 60 8.39 -23.87 21.53
C HIS A 60 6.99 -23.77 22.13
N ALA A 61 6.12 -24.71 21.79
CA ALA A 61 4.73 -24.78 22.29
C ALA A 61 4.63 -25.16 23.77
N ALA A 62 5.73 -25.65 24.37
CA ALA A 62 5.80 -26.06 25.77
C ALA A 62 7.00 -25.43 26.47
N PRO A 63 7.01 -25.41 27.81
CA PRO A 63 8.16 -24.93 28.57
C PRO A 63 9.45 -25.68 28.23
N VAL A 64 10.53 -24.91 28.01
CA VAL A 64 11.89 -25.42 27.79
C VAL A 64 12.80 -24.86 28.85
N ALA A 65 13.63 -25.75 29.45
CA ALA A 65 14.58 -25.33 30.50
C ALA A 65 15.55 -24.26 29.97
N GLY A 66 15.72 -23.16 30.72
CA GLY A 66 16.55 -22.02 30.32
C GLY A 66 15.95 -21.12 29.24
N GLY A 67 14.76 -21.37 28.80
CA GLY A 67 14.03 -20.52 27.87
C GLY A 67 13.26 -19.40 28.57
N LEU A 68 12.93 -18.35 27.84
CA LEU A 68 12.12 -17.24 28.31
C LEU A 68 10.66 -17.46 27.91
N GLN A 69 9.74 -17.04 28.78
CA GLN A 69 8.31 -17.14 28.52
C GLN A 69 7.89 -16.09 27.50
N VAL A 70 7.12 -16.49 26.49
CA VAL A 70 6.58 -15.59 25.47
C VAL A 70 5.28 -14.96 25.97
N LEU A 71 5.26 -13.64 26.04
CA LEU A 71 4.07 -12.85 26.40
C LEU A 71 3.27 -12.44 25.17
N ALA A 72 3.96 -12.06 24.10
CA ALA A 72 3.34 -11.68 22.83
C ALA A 72 4.30 -11.96 21.65
N ALA A 73 3.73 -12.21 20.48
CA ALA A 73 4.44 -12.34 19.24
C ALA A 73 3.81 -11.42 18.19
N ILE A 74 4.63 -10.58 17.58
CA ILE A 74 4.26 -9.68 16.48
C ILE A 74 4.89 -10.25 15.22
N PRO A 75 4.09 -10.70 14.23
CA PRO A 75 4.63 -11.25 13.00
C PRO A 75 5.37 -10.18 12.18
N PRO A 76 6.24 -10.58 11.23
CA PRO A 76 6.83 -9.63 10.29
C PRO A 76 5.77 -8.84 9.55
N ILE A 77 6.02 -7.56 9.31
CA ILE A 77 5.15 -6.68 8.54
C ILE A 77 5.78 -6.50 7.15
N ASN A 78 5.22 -7.18 6.16
CA ASN A 78 5.61 -6.97 4.78
C ASN A 78 4.75 -5.86 4.15
N PRO A 79 5.32 -4.92 3.38
CA PRO A 79 4.55 -3.90 2.67
C PRO A 79 3.39 -4.47 1.82
N SER A 80 3.50 -5.70 1.32
CA SER A 80 2.40 -6.38 0.61
C SER A 80 1.20 -6.75 1.50
N GLN A 81 1.33 -6.71 2.81
CA GLN A 81 0.25 -6.99 3.76
C GLN A 81 -0.51 -5.72 4.20
N LEU A 82 0.01 -4.53 3.84
CA LEU A 82 -0.64 -3.27 4.17
C LEU A 82 -1.84 -3.01 3.25
N GLY A 83 -2.94 -2.54 3.83
CA GLY A 83 -4.17 -2.20 3.12
C GLY A 83 -5.03 -3.41 2.73
N ASP A 84 -6.10 -3.15 1.98
CA ASP A 84 -7.07 -4.16 1.56
C ASP A 84 -6.53 -5.01 0.40
N PRO A 85 -6.48 -6.35 0.51
CA PRO A 85 -6.02 -7.23 -0.56
C PRO A 85 -6.86 -7.10 -1.84
N THR A 86 -8.15 -6.74 -1.74
CA THR A 86 -9.02 -6.58 -2.92
C THR A 86 -8.54 -5.49 -3.87
N PHE A 87 -7.85 -4.46 -3.38
CA PHE A 87 -7.22 -3.45 -4.23
C PHE A 87 -6.13 -4.07 -5.13
N ARG A 88 -5.29 -4.93 -4.58
CA ARG A 88 -4.23 -5.60 -5.35
C ARG A 88 -4.80 -6.54 -6.40
N GLU A 89 -5.85 -7.27 -6.04
CA GLU A 89 -6.56 -8.17 -6.95
C GLU A 89 -7.23 -7.40 -8.08
N ALA A 90 -7.96 -6.32 -7.75
CA ALA A 90 -8.68 -5.50 -8.73
C ALA A 90 -7.76 -4.80 -9.73
N HIS A 91 -6.56 -4.40 -9.32
CA HIS A 91 -5.62 -3.66 -10.15
C HIS A 91 -4.44 -4.50 -10.66
N GLY A 92 -4.31 -5.76 -10.24
CA GLY A 92 -3.18 -6.63 -10.64
C GLY A 92 -1.82 -6.13 -10.16
N VAL A 93 -1.76 -5.57 -8.94
CA VAL A 93 -0.55 -4.93 -8.39
C VAL A 93 0.02 -5.66 -7.19
N LYS A 94 1.31 -5.45 -6.92
CA LYS A 94 2.01 -6.10 -5.80
C LYS A 94 1.69 -5.46 -4.46
N TYR A 95 1.48 -4.16 -4.43
CA TYR A 95 1.26 -3.37 -3.22
C TYR A 95 -0.02 -2.56 -3.31
N ASN A 96 -0.64 -2.29 -2.17
CA ASN A 96 -1.74 -1.33 -2.03
C ASN A 96 -1.18 0.10 -2.05
N TYR A 97 -0.54 0.44 -3.15
CA TYR A 97 0.16 1.70 -3.34
C TYR A 97 -0.08 2.24 -4.75
N THR A 98 -0.33 3.52 -4.84
CA THR A 98 -0.41 4.24 -6.11
C THR A 98 0.36 5.55 -6.03
N THR A 99 1.05 5.91 -7.11
CA THR A 99 1.49 7.30 -7.28
C THR A 99 0.31 8.11 -7.78
N GLY A 100 -0.02 9.20 -7.07
CA GLY A 100 -1.06 10.13 -7.51
C GLY A 100 -0.68 10.87 -8.79
N ALA A 101 -1.69 11.35 -9.49
CA ALA A 101 -1.49 12.20 -10.66
C ALA A 101 -0.89 13.57 -10.25
N MET A 102 -0.05 14.09 -11.13
CA MET A 102 0.44 15.47 -11.07
C MET A 102 0.16 16.10 -12.43
N ALA A 103 -0.62 17.20 -12.42
CA ALA A 103 -1.11 17.89 -13.62
C ALA A 103 0.01 18.25 -14.63
N ASN A 104 -0.38 18.62 -15.83
CA ASN A 104 0.53 19.02 -16.92
C ASN A 104 1.59 17.96 -17.26
N SER A 105 1.23 16.69 -17.16
CA SER A 105 2.14 15.55 -17.40
C SER A 105 3.39 15.52 -16.50
N ILE A 106 3.36 16.14 -15.30
CA ILE A 106 4.44 16.00 -14.31
C ILE A 106 4.50 14.54 -13.85
N ALA A 107 3.34 13.93 -13.49
CA ALA A 107 3.25 12.47 -13.47
C ALA A 107 3.20 11.98 -14.91
N SER A 108 4.38 11.74 -15.49
CA SER A 108 4.59 11.46 -16.90
C SER A 108 4.24 10.03 -17.31
N GLU A 109 4.15 9.78 -18.62
CA GLU A 109 4.00 8.43 -19.15
C GLU A 109 5.15 7.52 -18.72
N ASP A 110 6.37 8.06 -18.66
CA ASP A 110 7.55 7.27 -18.28
C ASP A 110 7.49 6.84 -16.82
N LEU A 111 7.00 7.72 -15.93
CA LEU A 111 6.72 7.37 -14.53
C LEU A 111 5.67 6.26 -14.44
N VAL A 112 4.55 6.42 -15.14
CA VAL A 112 3.46 5.43 -15.14
C VAL A 112 3.93 4.08 -15.68
N ILE A 113 4.70 4.09 -16.77
CA ILE A 113 5.27 2.89 -17.38
C ILE A 113 6.27 2.21 -16.43
N ALA A 114 7.14 2.97 -15.79
CA ALA A 114 8.13 2.43 -14.85
C ALA A 114 7.44 1.76 -13.64
N MET A 115 6.42 2.42 -13.08
CA MET A 115 5.63 1.88 -11.98
C MET A 115 4.86 0.62 -12.40
N GLY A 116 4.19 0.65 -13.55
CA GLY A 116 3.46 -0.51 -14.08
C GLY A 116 4.35 -1.73 -14.32
N LYS A 117 5.55 -1.52 -14.88
CA LYS A 117 6.55 -2.59 -15.03
C LYS A 117 7.06 -3.16 -13.70
N ALA A 118 7.01 -2.36 -12.63
CA ALA A 118 7.31 -2.80 -11.27
C ALA A 118 6.08 -3.42 -10.54
N ASN A 119 4.98 -3.66 -11.25
CA ASN A 119 3.70 -4.13 -10.71
C ASN A 119 3.14 -3.21 -9.61
N MET A 120 3.27 -1.91 -9.81
CA MET A 120 2.69 -0.87 -8.96
C MET A 120 1.77 0.03 -9.78
N LEU A 121 0.72 0.57 -9.14
CA LEU A 121 -0.21 1.47 -9.80
C LEU A 121 0.35 2.90 -9.86
N ALA A 122 0.13 3.58 -10.97
CA ALA A 122 0.44 4.99 -11.12
C ALA A 122 -0.61 5.69 -11.97
N SER A 123 -0.83 6.96 -11.67
CA SER A 123 -1.79 7.80 -12.36
C SER A 123 -1.08 8.82 -13.25
N TYR A 124 -1.42 8.82 -14.53
CA TYR A 124 -0.93 9.84 -15.46
C TYR A 124 -1.58 11.19 -15.19
N GLY A 125 -0.80 12.25 -15.15
CA GLY A 125 -1.23 13.62 -14.87
C GLY A 125 -1.89 14.30 -16.06
N ALA A 126 -3.11 13.90 -16.41
CA ALA A 126 -3.82 14.35 -17.60
C ALA A 126 -4.38 15.78 -17.50
N ALA A 127 -4.60 16.31 -16.31
CA ALA A 127 -5.11 17.66 -16.13
C ALA A 127 -4.23 18.71 -16.85
N GLY A 128 -4.86 19.63 -17.56
CA GLY A 128 -4.17 20.66 -18.34
C GLY A 128 -3.65 20.21 -19.72
N ASN A 129 -3.83 18.94 -20.09
CA ASN A 129 -3.42 18.45 -21.40
C ASN A 129 -4.49 18.71 -22.45
N VAL A 130 -4.06 19.18 -23.63
CA VAL A 130 -4.92 19.22 -24.81
C VAL A 130 -5.17 17.80 -25.34
N PRO A 131 -6.29 17.56 -26.07
CA PRO A 131 -6.68 16.23 -26.51
C PRO A 131 -5.60 15.42 -27.25
N ASN A 132 -4.87 16.05 -28.16
CA ASN A 132 -3.81 15.38 -28.91
C ASN A 132 -2.66 14.90 -28.01
N ARG A 133 -2.31 15.69 -26.97
CA ARG A 133 -1.28 15.31 -26.00
C ARG A 133 -1.74 14.14 -25.13
N LEU A 134 -3.00 14.18 -24.71
CA LEU A 134 -3.61 13.11 -23.91
C LEU A 134 -3.71 11.80 -24.72
N ASN A 135 -4.14 11.87 -25.98
CA ASN A 135 -4.17 10.71 -26.87
C ASN A 135 -2.79 10.06 -27.00
N ALA A 136 -1.75 10.85 -27.32
CA ALA A 136 -0.39 10.34 -27.46
C ALA A 136 0.12 9.69 -26.16
N ALA A 137 -0.22 10.27 -25.00
CA ALA A 137 0.18 9.74 -23.71
C ALA A 137 -0.47 8.36 -23.44
N VAL A 138 -1.78 8.26 -23.66
CA VAL A 138 -2.53 7.00 -23.46
C VAL A 138 -2.01 5.91 -24.41
N GLU A 139 -1.78 6.24 -25.68
CA GLU A 139 -1.21 5.30 -26.66
C GLU A 139 0.16 4.79 -26.22
N LYS A 140 1.04 5.68 -25.77
CA LYS A 140 2.38 5.30 -25.28
C LYS A 140 2.30 4.38 -24.06
N ILE A 141 1.44 4.71 -23.07
CA ILE A 141 1.26 3.90 -21.88
C ILE A 141 0.71 2.52 -22.25
N GLN A 142 -0.33 2.45 -23.08
CA GLN A 142 -0.94 1.18 -23.49
C GLN A 142 -0.01 0.30 -24.31
N SER A 143 0.81 0.90 -25.17
CA SER A 143 1.84 0.17 -25.93
C SER A 143 2.87 -0.48 -25.01
N ALA A 144 3.25 0.19 -23.91
CA ALA A 144 4.23 -0.32 -22.96
C ALA A 144 3.63 -1.24 -21.88
N LEU A 145 2.34 -1.09 -21.58
CA LEU A 145 1.58 -1.80 -20.56
C LEU A 145 0.25 -2.31 -21.14
N PRO A 146 0.25 -3.25 -22.09
CA PRO A 146 -0.95 -3.68 -22.81
C PRO A 146 -2.03 -4.29 -21.90
N ASN A 147 -1.63 -4.83 -20.75
CA ASN A 147 -2.53 -5.41 -19.75
C ASN A 147 -2.65 -4.58 -18.46
N GLY A 148 -2.14 -3.35 -18.43
CA GLY A 148 -2.01 -2.53 -17.21
C GLY A 148 -0.80 -2.97 -16.36
N PRO A 149 -0.72 -2.60 -15.07
CA PRO A 149 -1.61 -1.69 -14.35
C PRO A 149 -1.27 -0.22 -14.63
N TYR A 150 -2.26 0.60 -14.85
CA TYR A 150 -2.14 2.05 -14.90
C TYR A 150 -3.51 2.72 -14.67
N THR A 151 -3.49 3.99 -14.32
CA THR A 151 -4.66 4.85 -14.25
C THR A 151 -4.36 6.21 -14.87
N VAL A 152 -5.39 6.95 -15.22
CA VAL A 152 -5.28 8.30 -15.80
C VAL A 152 -6.13 9.25 -14.95
N ASN A 153 -5.64 10.45 -14.69
CA ASN A 153 -6.38 11.44 -13.94
C ASN A 153 -7.57 11.99 -14.74
N LEU A 154 -8.73 12.04 -14.10
CA LEU A 154 -9.90 12.78 -14.55
C LEU A 154 -10.18 13.89 -13.53
N ILE A 155 -9.91 15.13 -13.91
CA ILE A 155 -10.15 16.28 -13.05
C ILE A 155 -11.48 16.95 -13.40
N HIS A 156 -12.22 17.36 -12.37
CA HIS A 156 -13.34 18.27 -12.52
C HIS A 156 -12.86 19.71 -12.50
N SER A 157 -13.25 20.48 -13.52
CA SER A 157 -13.02 21.93 -13.60
C SER A 157 -14.35 22.63 -13.87
N PRO A 158 -14.96 23.29 -12.90
CA PRO A 158 -16.25 23.98 -13.09
C PRO A 158 -16.23 25.04 -14.20
N SER A 159 -15.09 25.66 -14.44
CA SER A 159 -14.91 26.68 -15.48
C SER A 159 -14.62 26.11 -16.87
N GLU A 160 -14.29 24.81 -16.97
CA GLU A 160 -13.80 24.19 -18.19
C GLU A 160 -14.44 22.78 -18.42
N GLU A 161 -15.78 22.73 -18.46
CA GLU A 161 -16.52 21.49 -18.68
C GLU A 161 -16.07 20.73 -19.94
N LYS A 162 -15.64 21.49 -20.97
CA LYS A 162 -15.13 20.91 -22.21
C LYS A 162 -13.89 20.05 -21.99
N MET A 163 -13.02 20.44 -21.08
CA MET A 163 -11.79 19.68 -20.76
C MET A 163 -12.13 18.31 -20.14
N GLU A 164 -13.08 18.27 -19.22
CA GLU A 164 -13.56 17.01 -18.62
C GLU A 164 -14.20 16.10 -19.67
N ARG A 165 -15.03 16.67 -20.56
CA ARG A 165 -15.67 15.92 -21.65
C ARG A 165 -14.65 15.34 -22.63
N ASP A 166 -13.70 16.15 -23.09
CA ASP A 166 -12.65 15.73 -24.02
C ASP A 166 -11.77 14.62 -23.42
N ALA A 167 -11.47 14.70 -22.11
CA ALA A 167 -10.76 13.64 -21.40
C ALA A 167 -11.57 12.34 -21.37
N VAL A 168 -12.85 12.40 -21.03
CA VAL A 168 -13.75 11.23 -21.04
C VAL A 168 -13.88 10.63 -22.45
N ASP A 169 -14.00 11.45 -23.49
CA ASP A 169 -14.01 10.98 -24.88
C ASP A 169 -12.74 10.20 -25.22
N THR A 170 -11.58 10.71 -24.81
CA THR A 170 -10.31 10.00 -24.97
C THR A 170 -10.31 8.68 -24.20
N PHE A 171 -10.71 8.67 -22.94
CA PHE A 171 -10.72 7.46 -22.13
C PHE A 171 -11.63 6.36 -22.68
N LEU A 172 -12.80 6.73 -23.17
CA LEU A 172 -13.71 5.80 -23.82
C LEU A 172 -13.17 5.29 -25.15
N LYS A 173 -12.58 6.17 -25.97
CA LYS A 173 -11.97 5.81 -27.25
C LYS A 173 -10.87 4.77 -27.09
N TYR A 174 -10.02 4.92 -26.09
CA TYR A 174 -8.87 4.03 -25.83
C TYR A 174 -9.17 2.91 -24.84
N GLY A 175 -10.38 2.83 -24.31
CA GLY A 175 -10.76 1.79 -23.33
C GLY A 175 -9.96 1.86 -22.04
N VAL A 176 -9.66 3.07 -21.55
CA VAL A 176 -9.02 3.28 -20.24
C VAL A 176 -9.93 2.72 -19.15
N LYS A 177 -9.46 1.70 -18.44
CA LYS A 177 -10.28 0.96 -17.46
C LYS A 177 -10.39 1.63 -16.10
N THR A 178 -9.38 2.37 -15.69
CA THR A 178 -9.30 2.97 -14.36
C THR A 178 -8.93 4.44 -14.47
N VAL A 179 -9.68 5.28 -13.77
CA VAL A 179 -9.39 6.71 -13.65
C VAL A 179 -9.23 7.10 -12.18
N GLU A 180 -8.39 8.09 -11.92
CA GLU A 180 -8.29 8.79 -10.66
C GLU A 180 -9.12 10.07 -10.75
N ALA A 181 -10.34 10.04 -10.17
CA ALA A 181 -11.22 11.19 -10.16
C ALA A 181 -10.76 12.20 -9.10
N SER A 182 -10.52 13.44 -9.49
CA SER A 182 -10.05 14.50 -8.59
C SER A 182 -10.87 15.78 -8.73
N ALA A 183 -10.95 16.54 -7.64
CA ALA A 183 -11.70 17.80 -7.50
C ALA A 183 -13.23 17.68 -7.72
N PHE A 184 -13.79 16.48 -7.71
CA PHE A 184 -15.23 16.27 -7.79
C PHE A 184 -15.87 16.49 -6.43
N LEU A 185 -16.76 17.49 -6.34
CA LEU A 185 -17.64 17.71 -5.17
C LEU A 185 -19.04 17.11 -5.39
N GLU A 186 -19.38 16.81 -6.64
CA GLU A 186 -20.64 16.20 -7.07
C GLU A 186 -20.41 15.32 -8.30
N LEU A 187 -21.41 14.53 -8.67
CA LEU A 187 -21.37 13.71 -9.88
C LEU A 187 -21.71 14.57 -11.10
N THR A 188 -20.75 14.72 -12.00
CA THR A 188 -20.95 15.39 -13.29
C THR A 188 -21.50 14.42 -14.33
N PRO A 189 -22.17 14.91 -15.40
CA PRO A 189 -22.60 14.07 -16.51
C PRO A 189 -21.46 13.28 -17.15
N ASN A 190 -20.25 13.84 -17.20
CA ASN A 190 -19.08 13.22 -17.84
C ASN A 190 -18.50 12.08 -17.01
N VAL A 191 -18.34 12.22 -15.69
CA VAL A 191 -17.88 11.12 -14.83
C VAL A 191 -18.90 9.99 -14.77
N VAL A 192 -20.20 10.32 -14.76
CA VAL A 192 -21.28 9.32 -14.84
C VAL A 192 -21.26 8.59 -16.17
N ARG A 193 -21.09 9.31 -17.30
CA ARG A 193 -20.95 8.72 -18.63
C ARG A 193 -19.78 7.76 -18.71
N TYR A 194 -18.61 8.14 -18.20
CA TYR A 194 -17.45 7.24 -18.14
C TYR A 194 -17.76 5.96 -17.36
N ARG A 195 -18.35 6.08 -16.17
CA ARG A 195 -18.69 4.93 -15.34
C ARG A 195 -19.75 4.03 -15.98
N ALA A 196 -20.78 4.63 -16.58
CA ALA A 196 -21.88 3.90 -17.22
C ALA A 196 -21.41 3.10 -18.45
N ALA A 197 -20.47 3.63 -19.22
CA ALA A 197 -19.91 2.95 -20.38
C ALA A 197 -19.14 1.65 -20.02
N GLY A 198 -18.62 1.54 -18.80
CA GLY A 198 -17.95 0.34 -18.30
C GLY A 198 -18.90 -0.71 -17.69
N LEU A 199 -20.21 -0.44 -17.64
CA LEU A 199 -21.18 -1.37 -17.09
C LEU A 199 -21.74 -2.27 -18.20
N SER A 200 -21.66 -3.59 -17.99
CA SER A 200 -22.43 -4.55 -18.78
C SER A 200 -23.73 -4.89 -18.04
N ARG A 201 -24.83 -5.06 -18.79
CA ARG A 201 -26.02 -5.72 -18.23
C ARG A 201 -25.73 -7.20 -18.20
N ASN A 202 -25.79 -7.80 -17.02
CA ASN A 202 -25.91 -9.26 -16.92
C ASN A 202 -27.28 -9.61 -17.56
N ALA A 203 -27.26 -10.40 -18.61
CA ALA A 203 -28.47 -10.92 -19.25
C ALA A 203 -29.11 -11.96 -18.34
#